data_c6d9bec0cacaa5965daa997ec15087dd
#
_entry.id   c6d9bec0cacaa5965daa997ec15087dd
#
_cell.length_a   1.000
_cell.length_b   1.000
_cell.length_c   1.000
_cell.angle_alpha   90.00
_cell.angle_beta   90.00
_cell.angle_gamma   90.00
#
_symmetry.space_group_name_H-M   'P 1'
#
loop_
_entity.id
_entity.type
_entity.pdbx_description
1 polymer ?
#
loop_
_entity_poly.entity_id
_entity_poly.type
_entity_poly.pdbx_seq_one_letter_code
_entity_poly.pdbx_strand_id
1 'polypeptide(L)'
;MKKFVFPLVFGLTLSGYAVYSVLDALIIPSGESYTVEDDDDNSFFGNNNGPKEENDLNNNQNQENPNPGNNENPEKEEPEEIITSHPDYLRYYKSDDLEVKIYKETVKTKDTFNNVMADTNIFCADVRVSDLSHFRGRFAIIDGKPTYGYHRYSTTSSIAKNGNAIFAISGDNYAGREKGYVVRNGKTYRDSVSNSEDLVVWGDGSFGTFKEKNTPLSEITSNPLGAWQVFSFGPALVVNDQIMVDDKTEITTGIAKNNGNQRSVIGIIEPLHYFITISEARLEDSFGQSLYEAAEFIKSKGVKTAYNLDGGGSATIWFDGEVLNRPKDNNTPGIGEREIGDAILFK
;
A
#
# COMPACT_ATOMS: atom_id res chain seq x y z
N MET A 1 5.87 -60.86 -5.32
CA MET A 1 6.43 -59.59 -5.88
C MET A 1 5.62 -58.35 -5.57
N LYS A 2 4.30 -58.36 -5.46
CA LYS A 2 3.47 -57.14 -5.22
C LYS A 2 3.59 -56.55 -3.79
N LYS A 3 4.01 -57.28 -2.78
CA LYS A 3 4.08 -56.82 -1.37
C LYS A 3 5.26 -55.89 -1.04
N PHE A 4 6.27 -55.78 -1.91
CA PHE A 4 7.45 -54.92 -1.68
C PHE A 4 7.47 -53.67 -2.52
N VAL A 5 6.57 -53.52 -3.51
CA VAL A 5 6.55 -52.35 -4.41
C VAL A 5 6.04 -51.11 -3.70
N PHE A 6 5.01 -51.25 -2.88
CA PHE A 6 4.44 -50.10 -2.17
C PHE A 6 5.40 -49.45 -1.16
N PRO A 7 6.07 -50.22 -0.26
CA PRO A 7 7.07 -49.66 0.65
C PRO A 7 8.26 -49.03 -0.10
N LEU A 8 8.69 -49.61 -1.21
CA LEU A 8 9.80 -49.10 -2.01
C LEU A 8 9.43 -47.76 -2.68
N VAL A 9 8.24 -47.67 -3.30
CA VAL A 9 7.74 -46.44 -3.94
C VAL A 9 7.50 -45.35 -2.89
N PHE A 10 6.91 -45.72 -1.75
CA PHE A 10 6.69 -44.76 -0.65
C PHE A 10 8.02 -44.26 -0.06
N GLY A 11 9.02 -45.14 0.13
CA GLY A 11 10.34 -44.76 0.58
C GLY A 11 11.07 -43.83 -0.38
N LEU A 12 10.98 -44.10 -1.69
CA LEU A 12 11.58 -43.24 -2.72
C LEU A 12 10.90 -41.87 -2.84
N THR A 13 9.57 -41.80 -2.72
CA THR A 13 8.86 -40.54 -2.72
C THR A 13 9.13 -39.71 -1.47
N LEU A 14 9.20 -40.33 -0.30
CA LEU A 14 9.53 -39.65 0.96
C LEU A 14 10.97 -39.14 0.97
N SER A 15 11.94 -39.96 0.47
CA SER A 15 13.34 -39.56 0.33
C SER A 15 13.48 -38.43 -0.72
N GLY A 16 12.76 -38.52 -1.84
CA GLY A 16 12.74 -37.47 -2.85
C GLY A 16 12.18 -36.15 -2.33
N TYR A 17 11.11 -36.21 -1.54
CA TYR A 17 10.54 -35.04 -0.89
C TYR A 17 11.48 -34.41 0.15
N ALA A 18 12.16 -35.25 0.97
CA ALA A 18 13.12 -34.75 1.94
C ALA A 18 14.35 -34.11 1.27
N VAL A 19 14.85 -34.70 0.18
CA VAL A 19 15.95 -34.11 -0.62
C VAL A 19 15.46 -32.81 -1.28
N TYR A 20 14.25 -32.78 -1.84
CA TYR A 20 13.66 -31.58 -2.41
C TYR A 20 13.53 -30.47 -1.37
N SER A 21 12.99 -30.77 -0.18
CA SER A 21 12.84 -29.77 0.89
C SER A 21 14.18 -29.24 1.41
N VAL A 22 15.23 -30.06 1.45
CA VAL A 22 16.57 -29.62 1.85
C VAL A 22 17.22 -28.81 0.73
N LEU A 23 17.04 -29.20 -0.54
CA LEU A 23 17.52 -28.43 -1.69
C LEU A 23 16.77 -27.12 -1.84
N ASP A 24 15.45 -27.11 -1.60
CA ASP A 24 14.62 -25.92 -1.58
C ASP A 24 15.10 -24.93 -0.50
N ALA A 25 15.44 -25.44 0.69
CA ALA A 25 15.96 -24.64 1.79
C ALA A 25 17.42 -24.16 1.60
N LEU A 26 18.23 -24.86 0.80
CA LEU A 26 19.67 -24.58 0.64
C LEU A 26 20.06 -23.99 -0.72
N ILE A 27 19.25 -24.17 -1.76
CA ILE A 27 19.58 -23.83 -3.14
C ILE A 27 18.66 -22.77 -3.73
N ILE A 28 17.44 -22.58 -3.20
CA ILE A 28 16.68 -21.39 -3.55
C ILE A 28 17.38 -20.21 -2.87
N PRO A 29 18.01 -19.31 -3.59
CA PRO A 29 18.49 -18.09 -2.99
C PRO A 29 17.26 -17.46 -2.33
N SER A 30 17.24 -17.38 -1.01
CA SER A 30 16.34 -16.48 -0.32
C SER A 30 16.55 -15.15 -1.01
N GLY A 31 15.57 -14.70 -1.81
CA GLY A 31 15.70 -13.47 -2.59
C GLY A 31 16.32 -12.43 -1.68
N GLU A 32 17.27 -11.64 -2.20
CA GLU A 32 18.05 -10.71 -1.41
C GLU A 32 17.14 -9.96 -0.44
N SER A 33 17.32 -10.17 0.85
CA SER A 33 16.64 -9.39 1.87
C SER A 33 17.66 -8.46 2.50
N TYR A 34 17.33 -7.19 2.61
CA TYR A 34 18.18 -6.21 3.25
C TYR A 34 17.37 -5.19 4.05
N THR A 35 17.99 -4.71 5.12
CA THR A 35 17.43 -3.62 5.91
C THR A 35 17.41 -2.36 5.06
N VAL A 36 16.29 -1.67 5.07
CA VAL A 36 16.13 -0.38 4.43
C VAL A 36 16.41 0.69 5.48
N GLU A 37 17.32 1.61 5.19
CA GLU A 37 17.51 2.80 6.04
C GLU A 37 16.24 3.63 5.95
N ASP A 38 15.88 4.29 7.06
CA ASP A 38 14.76 5.23 7.08
C ASP A 38 15.12 6.42 6.19
N ASP A 39 14.64 6.38 4.96
CA ASP A 39 14.76 7.49 4.02
C ASP A 39 13.74 8.59 4.42
N ASP A 40 14.11 9.40 5.42
CA ASP A 40 13.55 10.75 5.57
C ASP A 40 14.19 11.70 4.53
N ASP A 41 14.95 11.13 3.58
CA ASP A 41 15.63 11.87 2.53
C ASP A 41 14.62 12.36 1.49
N ASN A 42 14.37 13.65 1.50
CA ASN A 42 13.57 14.38 0.51
C ASN A 42 14.29 14.57 -0.84
N SER A 43 15.35 13.81 -1.12
CA SER A 43 16.13 13.92 -2.37
C SER A 43 15.30 13.72 -3.64
N PHE A 44 14.22 12.92 -3.54
CA PHE A 44 13.28 12.74 -4.64
C PHE A 44 12.61 14.06 -5.05
N PHE A 45 12.30 14.93 -4.10
CA PHE A 45 11.64 16.23 -4.33
C PHE A 45 12.59 17.36 -4.68
N GLY A 46 13.92 17.18 -4.42
CA GLY A 46 14.95 18.22 -4.61
C GLY A 46 15.34 18.50 -6.06
N ASN A 47 14.97 17.65 -7.02
CA ASN A 47 15.41 17.79 -8.42
C ASN A 47 14.41 18.51 -9.34
N ASN A 48 13.29 19.01 -8.85
CA ASN A 48 12.29 19.72 -9.65
C ASN A 48 12.43 21.25 -9.66
N ASN A 49 13.57 21.80 -9.25
CA ASN A 49 13.87 23.21 -9.51
C ASN A 49 14.33 23.34 -10.97
N GLY A 50 13.48 23.99 -11.79
CA GLY A 50 13.73 24.31 -13.20
C GLY A 50 15.07 25.05 -13.43
N PRO A 51 15.48 25.27 -14.68
CA PRO A 51 16.85 25.68 -15.04
C PRO A 51 17.24 26.95 -14.31
N LYS A 52 18.27 26.84 -13.45
CA LYS A 52 18.95 28.00 -12.89
C LYS A 52 19.66 28.70 -14.04
N GLU A 53 19.27 29.91 -14.36
CA GLU A 53 20.06 30.81 -15.20
C GLU A 53 21.45 30.97 -14.56
N GLU A 54 22.46 30.51 -15.28
CA GLU A 54 23.86 30.85 -15.01
C GLU A 54 24.04 32.36 -15.27
N ASN A 55 24.18 33.10 -14.21
CA ASN A 55 24.82 34.42 -14.27
C ASN A 55 26.22 34.31 -13.67
N ASP A 56 27.18 34.05 -14.56
CA ASP A 56 28.58 34.46 -14.33
C ASP A 56 28.62 35.96 -14.20
N LEU A 57 29.34 36.44 -13.19
CA LEU A 57 30.38 37.45 -13.31
C LEU A 57 30.96 37.90 -11.94
N ASN A 58 32.13 37.42 -11.73
CA ASN A 58 33.34 38.15 -11.20
C ASN A 58 33.18 39.39 -10.29
N ASN A 59 33.84 39.28 -9.18
CA ASN A 59 34.97 40.09 -8.75
C ASN A 59 34.85 40.98 -7.49
N ASN A 60 35.80 40.71 -6.63
CA ASN A 60 36.58 41.61 -5.77
C ASN A 60 35.99 42.28 -4.53
N GLN A 61 36.59 41.76 -3.46
CA GLN A 61 37.33 42.49 -2.37
C GLN A 61 36.74 43.73 -1.69
N ASN A 62 36.69 43.57 -0.38
CA ASN A 62 37.06 44.54 0.68
C ASN A 62 36.00 45.47 1.26
N GLN A 63 35.96 45.31 2.51
CA GLN A 63 35.97 46.30 3.60
C GLN A 63 34.75 46.35 4.51
N GLU A 64 35.13 46.17 5.76
CA GLU A 64 34.39 46.38 6.99
C GLU A 64 33.61 47.68 7.06
N ASN A 65 32.38 47.62 7.58
CA ASN A 65 32.02 48.48 8.71
C ASN A 65 30.74 48.02 9.41
N PRO A 66 30.68 48.07 10.72
CA PRO A 66 29.50 47.57 11.47
C PRO A 66 28.43 48.68 11.60
N ASN A 67 27.22 48.36 11.29
CA ASN A 67 26.11 49.19 11.71
C ASN A 67 25.17 48.35 12.63
N PRO A 68 24.88 48.82 13.83
CA PRO A 68 24.04 48.10 14.78
C PRO A 68 22.57 48.43 14.56
N GLY A 69 21.75 47.40 14.59
CA GLY A 69 20.33 47.58 14.90
C GLY A 69 19.35 47.28 13.81
N ASN A 70 18.96 46.02 13.71
CA ASN A 70 17.58 45.65 13.60
C ASN A 70 17.44 44.27 14.27
N ASN A 71 16.97 44.27 15.49
CA ASN A 71 16.39 43.13 16.15
C ASN A 71 15.07 42.87 15.44
N GLU A 72 15.08 42.16 14.32
CA GLU A 72 13.92 41.40 13.89
C GLU A 72 13.83 40.21 14.86
N ASN A 73 12.90 40.35 15.78
CA ASN A 73 12.44 39.28 16.64
C ASN A 73 12.01 38.15 15.68
N PRO A 74 12.57 36.92 15.74
CA PRO A 74 12.03 35.85 14.94
C PRO A 74 10.56 35.71 15.33
N GLU A 75 9.65 35.86 14.36
CA GLU A 75 8.25 35.52 14.53
C GLU A 75 8.23 34.16 15.19
N LYS A 76 7.68 34.10 16.40
CA LYS A 76 7.38 32.82 17.04
C LYS A 76 6.39 32.15 16.09
N GLU A 77 6.83 31.10 15.40
CA GLU A 77 5.93 30.18 14.74
C GLU A 77 4.91 29.77 15.81
N GLU A 78 3.62 30.09 15.55
CA GLU A 78 2.56 29.62 16.43
C GLU A 78 2.58 28.08 16.34
N PRO A 79 2.41 27.38 17.48
CA PRO A 79 2.40 25.94 17.44
C PRO A 79 1.27 25.46 16.53
N GLU A 80 1.58 24.52 15.67
CA GLU A 80 0.62 23.88 14.75
C GLU A 80 -0.60 23.37 15.53
N GLU A 81 -1.81 23.73 15.10
CA GLU A 81 -3.05 23.28 15.72
C GLU A 81 -3.41 21.89 15.24
N ILE A 82 -3.16 20.87 16.06
CA ILE A 82 -3.53 19.48 15.78
C ILE A 82 -4.93 19.20 16.34
N ILE A 83 -5.86 18.81 15.44
CA ILE A 83 -7.23 18.44 15.80
C ILE A 83 -7.38 16.91 15.66
N THR A 84 -7.73 16.23 16.74
CA THR A 84 -7.78 14.75 16.79
C THR A 84 -9.19 14.17 16.97
N SER A 85 -10.24 15.01 16.93
CA SER A 85 -11.62 14.53 17.08
C SER A 85 -12.60 15.40 16.27
N HIS A 86 -13.67 14.76 15.79
CA HIS A 86 -14.78 15.43 15.11
C HIS A 86 -16.06 14.59 15.30
N PRO A 87 -17.23 15.22 15.58
CA PRO A 87 -18.45 14.48 15.94
C PRO A 87 -19.01 13.61 14.81
N ASP A 88 -18.71 13.94 13.53
CA ASP A 88 -19.25 13.23 12.37
C ASP A 88 -18.39 12.03 11.93
N TYR A 89 -17.21 11.84 12.52
CA TYR A 89 -16.28 10.80 12.12
C TYR A 89 -15.98 9.80 13.24
N LEU A 90 -15.74 8.56 12.88
CA LEU A 90 -15.30 7.51 13.80
C LEU A 90 -13.91 7.83 14.35
N ARG A 91 -13.02 8.35 13.48
CA ARG A 91 -11.70 8.88 13.82
C ARG A 91 -11.44 10.09 12.92
N TYR A 92 -10.74 11.05 13.48
CA TYR A 92 -10.37 12.28 12.79
C TYR A 92 -9.00 12.75 13.24
N TYR A 93 -8.20 13.21 12.29
CA TYR A 93 -6.95 13.90 12.52
C TYR A 93 -6.83 15.04 11.52
N LYS A 94 -6.32 16.18 11.96
CA LYS A 94 -5.98 17.30 11.10
C LYS A 94 -4.79 18.06 11.67
N SER A 95 -3.81 18.28 10.82
CA SER A 95 -2.69 19.20 10.94
C SER A 95 -2.61 20.05 9.68
N ASP A 96 -1.58 20.88 9.54
CA ASP A 96 -1.33 21.62 8.30
C ASP A 96 -1.02 20.68 7.13
N ASP A 97 -0.38 19.53 7.42
CA ASP A 97 0.14 18.62 6.39
C ASP A 97 -0.73 17.40 6.11
N LEU A 98 -1.57 17.01 7.04
CA LEU A 98 -2.36 15.79 6.92
C LEU A 98 -3.77 15.97 7.48
N GLU A 99 -4.80 15.64 6.68
CA GLU A 99 -6.16 15.48 7.17
C GLU A 99 -6.66 14.06 6.89
N VAL A 100 -7.16 13.37 7.93
CA VAL A 100 -7.73 12.02 7.85
C VAL A 100 -9.12 12.01 8.47
N LYS A 101 -10.13 11.62 7.68
CA LYS A 101 -11.52 11.46 8.11
C LYS A 101 -11.94 10.02 7.95
N ILE A 102 -12.20 9.31 9.04
CA ILE A 102 -12.58 7.90 9.00
C ILE A 102 -14.01 7.73 9.48
N TYR A 103 -14.82 7.05 8.70
CA TYR A 103 -16.18 6.67 9.03
C TYR A 103 -16.48 5.25 8.55
N LYS A 104 -17.61 4.70 8.98
CA LYS A 104 -18.05 3.35 8.65
C LYS A 104 -19.41 3.39 7.98
N GLU A 105 -19.56 2.66 6.89
CA GLU A 105 -20.84 2.42 6.22
C GLU A 105 -21.18 0.93 6.23
N THR A 106 -22.47 0.63 6.24
CA THR A 106 -22.97 -0.72 6.00
C THR A 106 -23.79 -0.72 4.74
N VAL A 107 -23.41 -1.57 3.79
CA VAL A 107 -24.08 -1.71 2.49
C VAL A 107 -24.59 -3.13 2.31
N LYS A 108 -25.54 -3.30 1.38
CA LYS A 108 -25.97 -4.64 0.93
C LYS A 108 -25.08 -5.11 -0.21
N THR A 109 -24.50 -6.29 -0.06
CA THR A 109 -23.71 -6.99 -1.07
C THR A 109 -24.33 -8.33 -1.40
N LYS A 110 -24.01 -8.88 -2.57
CA LYS A 110 -24.61 -10.12 -3.05
C LYS A 110 -23.83 -11.34 -2.56
N ASP A 111 -24.47 -12.14 -1.72
CA ASP A 111 -24.02 -13.52 -1.47
C ASP A 111 -24.43 -14.38 -2.67
N THR A 112 -23.46 -14.69 -3.53
CA THR A 112 -23.70 -15.46 -4.76
C THR A 112 -23.96 -16.94 -4.49
N PHE A 113 -23.56 -17.49 -3.34
CA PHE A 113 -23.84 -18.88 -2.97
C PHE A 113 -25.28 -19.09 -2.55
N ASN A 114 -25.76 -18.21 -1.67
CA ASN A 114 -27.11 -18.31 -1.14
C ASN A 114 -28.12 -17.50 -1.95
N ASN A 115 -27.65 -16.74 -2.96
CA ASN A 115 -28.45 -15.85 -3.80
C ASN A 115 -29.31 -14.86 -2.98
N VAL A 116 -28.72 -14.31 -1.92
CA VAL A 116 -29.34 -13.32 -1.02
C VAL A 116 -28.47 -12.09 -0.91
N MET A 117 -29.08 -10.99 -0.45
CA MET A 117 -28.33 -9.80 -0.08
C MET A 117 -27.95 -9.86 1.39
N ALA A 118 -26.67 -9.64 1.69
CA ALA A 118 -26.11 -9.64 3.03
C ALA A 118 -25.50 -8.27 3.37
N ASP A 119 -25.41 -7.97 4.66
CA ASP A 119 -24.75 -6.75 5.12
C ASP A 119 -23.24 -6.87 4.97
N THR A 120 -22.61 -5.76 4.58
CA THR A 120 -21.16 -5.62 4.54
C THR A 120 -20.76 -4.30 5.13
N ASN A 121 -19.90 -4.35 6.12
CA ASN A 121 -19.29 -3.19 6.77
C ASN A 121 -18.08 -2.73 5.99
N ILE A 122 -18.00 -1.43 5.71
CA ILE A 122 -16.90 -0.79 4.97
C ILE A 122 -16.40 0.38 5.78
N PHE A 123 -15.13 0.37 6.12
CA PHE A 123 -14.42 1.52 6.65
C PHE A 123 -13.96 2.39 5.49
N CYS A 124 -14.29 3.66 5.57
CA CYS A 124 -13.95 4.68 4.57
C CYS A 124 -13.01 5.68 5.20
N ALA A 125 -11.93 6.00 4.52
CA ALA A 125 -11.01 7.06 4.91
C ALA A 125 -10.84 8.06 3.76
N ASP A 126 -11.17 9.33 4.03
CA ASP A 126 -10.89 10.48 3.16
C ASP A 126 -9.59 11.10 3.69
N VAL A 127 -8.55 11.13 2.85
CA VAL A 127 -7.19 11.50 3.25
C VAL A 127 -6.64 12.58 2.33
N ARG A 128 -6.21 13.69 2.91
CA ARG A 128 -5.53 14.79 2.19
C ARG A 128 -4.16 15.00 2.79
N VAL A 129 -3.18 15.20 1.93
CA VAL A 129 -1.81 15.56 2.33
C VAL A 129 -1.39 16.86 1.66
N SER A 130 -0.55 17.65 2.32
CA SER A 130 0.00 18.89 1.76
C SER A 130 0.98 18.60 0.63
N ASP A 131 1.75 17.54 0.77
CA ASP A 131 2.67 17.02 -0.23
C ASP A 131 2.85 15.50 -0.12
N LEU A 132 3.53 14.93 -1.11
CA LEU A 132 3.64 13.47 -1.24
C LEU A 132 4.61 12.83 -0.24
N SER A 133 5.42 13.60 0.48
CA SER A 133 6.30 13.07 1.54
C SER A 133 5.51 12.46 2.69
N HIS A 134 4.25 12.88 2.86
CA HIS A 134 3.32 12.35 3.84
C HIS A 134 2.63 11.04 3.41
N PHE A 135 2.79 10.61 2.15
CA PHE A 135 2.34 9.32 1.62
C PHE A 135 3.55 8.38 1.44
N ARG A 136 3.75 7.43 2.34
CA ARG A 136 4.94 6.57 2.36
C ARG A 136 4.58 5.09 2.18
N GLY A 137 5.37 4.36 1.41
CA GLY A 137 5.43 2.91 1.46
C GLY A 137 6.46 2.47 2.51
N ARG A 138 6.13 1.49 3.37
CA ARG A 138 7.07 0.97 4.36
C ARG A 138 7.04 -0.55 4.40
N PHE A 139 8.22 -1.16 4.39
CA PHE A 139 8.38 -2.61 4.42
C PHE A 139 8.12 -3.21 5.81
N ALA A 140 7.95 -4.53 5.82
CA ALA A 140 7.80 -5.31 7.04
C ALA A 140 8.94 -5.04 8.03
N ILE A 141 8.62 -5.08 9.31
CA ILE A 141 9.59 -4.83 10.39
C ILE A 141 10.16 -6.16 10.88
N ILE A 142 11.44 -6.36 10.63
CA ILE A 142 12.21 -7.54 11.07
C ILE A 142 13.31 -7.03 12.01
N ASP A 143 13.38 -7.58 13.21
CA ASP A 143 14.34 -7.16 14.24
C ASP A 143 14.34 -5.64 14.49
N GLY A 144 13.13 -5.05 14.46
CA GLY A 144 12.91 -3.62 14.72
C GLY A 144 13.21 -2.70 13.54
N LYS A 145 13.60 -3.23 12.37
CA LYS A 145 13.98 -2.43 11.20
C LYS A 145 13.14 -2.77 9.97
N PRO A 146 12.80 -1.78 9.12
CA PRO A 146 12.15 -2.03 7.84
C PRO A 146 13.06 -2.89 6.97
N THR A 147 12.51 -3.99 6.47
CA THR A 147 13.28 -4.98 5.72
C THR A 147 12.57 -5.37 4.44
N TYR A 148 13.18 -5.06 3.30
CA TYR A 148 12.76 -5.57 2.01
C TYR A 148 13.20 -7.03 1.85
N GLY A 149 12.35 -7.86 1.24
CA GLY A 149 12.73 -9.22 0.86
C GLY A 149 11.55 -10.17 0.69
N TYR A 150 11.83 -11.29 0.04
CA TYR A 150 10.89 -12.39 -0.10
C TYR A 150 10.63 -13.03 1.26
N HIS A 151 9.35 -13.34 1.57
CA HIS A 151 8.93 -13.92 2.86
C HIS A 151 9.33 -13.07 4.09
N ARG A 152 9.40 -11.76 3.95
CA ARG A 152 9.54 -10.83 5.07
C ARG A 152 8.18 -10.23 5.39
N TYR A 153 7.65 -10.53 6.56
CA TYR A 153 6.29 -10.16 6.95
C TYR A 153 6.25 -9.61 8.37
N SER A 154 5.38 -8.65 8.60
CA SER A 154 4.93 -8.19 9.91
C SER A 154 3.52 -7.61 9.81
N THR A 155 2.84 -7.35 10.92
CA THR A 155 1.50 -6.79 10.90
C THR A 155 1.48 -5.34 10.43
N THR A 156 0.38 -4.90 9.80
CA THR A 156 0.19 -3.48 9.43
C THR A 156 0.39 -2.57 10.64
N SER A 157 -0.14 -2.96 11.80
CA SER A 157 0.02 -2.19 13.05
C SER A 157 1.48 -2.07 13.50
N SER A 158 2.30 -3.13 13.31
CA SER A 158 3.74 -3.08 13.61
C SER A 158 4.47 -2.14 12.68
N ILE A 159 4.17 -2.20 11.36
CA ILE A 159 4.76 -1.33 10.35
C ILE A 159 4.39 0.13 10.61
N ALA A 160 3.10 0.40 10.88
CA ALA A 160 2.59 1.73 11.15
C ALA A 160 3.24 2.38 12.37
N LYS A 161 3.30 1.65 13.50
CA LYS A 161 3.97 2.11 14.73
C LYS A 161 5.44 2.41 14.52
N ASN A 162 6.17 1.52 13.83
CA ASN A 162 7.59 1.72 13.54
C ASN A 162 7.82 2.90 12.58
N GLY A 163 6.85 3.21 11.70
CA GLY A 163 6.90 4.34 10.77
C GLY A 163 6.37 5.66 11.33
N ASN A 164 5.96 5.71 12.60
CA ASN A 164 5.32 6.88 13.22
C ASN A 164 4.13 7.40 12.40
N ALA A 165 3.33 6.48 11.85
CA ALA A 165 2.16 6.86 11.07
C ALA A 165 1.04 7.41 11.96
N ILE A 166 0.23 8.29 11.41
CA ILE A 166 -1.08 8.66 11.94
C ILE A 166 -2.14 7.70 11.40
N PHE A 167 -2.04 7.38 10.11
CA PHE A 167 -2.97 6.48 9.43
C PHE A 167 -2.20 5.48 8.56
N ALA A 168 -2.65 4.23 8.51
CA ALA A 168 -2.04 3.20 7.68
C ALA A 168 -3.03 2.15 7.19
N ILE A 169 -2.72 1.56 6.04
CA ILE A 169 -3.42 0.41 5.48
C ILE A 169 -2.42 -0.65 5.00
N SER A 170 -2.90 -1.89 4.82
CA SER A 170 -2.12 -2.93 4.15
C SER A 170 -1.72 -2.49 2.73
N GLY A 171 -0.49 -2.84 2.32
CA GLY A 171 0.04 -2.58 1.00
C GLY A 171 -0.31 -3.66 -0.03
N ASP A 172 0.69 -4.04 -0.83
CA ASP A 172 0.55 -5.15 -1.77
C ASP A 172 1.22 -6.44 -1.22
N ASN A 173 1.03 -7.55 -1.93
CA ASN A 173 1.63 -8.83 -1.53
C ASN A 173 2.99 -9.06 -2.25
N TYR A 174 3.87 -8.06 -2.34
CA TYR A 174 5.14 -8.21 -3.04
C TYR A 174 6.04 -9.29 -2.43
N ALA A 175 6.03 -9.43 -1.09
CA ALA A 175 6.86 -10.38 -0.36
C ALA A 175 6.41 -11.85 -0.54
N GLY A 176 5.20 -12.10 -1.03
CA GLY A 176 4.68 -13.42 -1.40
C GLY A 176 4.98 -13.80 -2.85
N ARG A 177 5.68 -12.96 -3.61
CA ARG A 177 5.92 -13.13 -5.05
C ARG A 177 7.36 -12.78 -5.42
N GLU A 178 7.93 -13.56 -6.32
CA GLU A 178 9.29 -13.32 -6.83
C GLU A 178 9.33 -12.27 -7.94
N LYS A 179 8.18 -12.01 -8.58
CA LYS A 179 8.04 -11.09 -9.73
C LYS A 179 7.02 -10.01 -9.42
N GLY A 180 7.03 -8.98 -10.22
CA GLY A 180 6.24 -7.77 -10.10
C GLY A 180 7.10 -6.59 -9.68
N TYR A 181 6.80 -5.41 -10.19
CA TYR A 181 7.57 -4.21 -9.90
C TYR A 181 7.39 -3.78 -8.44
N VAL A 182 8.47 -3.32 -7.83
CA VAL A 182 8.44 -2.75 -6.47
C VAL A 182 9.25 -1.46 -6.46
N VAL A 183 8.54 -0.34 -6.37
CA VAL A 183 9.14 0.98 -6.10
C VAL A 183 8.49 1.51 -4.83
N ARG A 184 9.31 1.94 -3.86
CA ARG A 184 8.84 2.55 -2.63
C ARG A 184 9.63 3.82 -2.36
N ASN A 185 8.89 4.91 -2.14
CA ASN A 185 9.45 6.23 -1.85
C ASN A 185 10.49 6.68 -2.90
N GLY A 186 10.19 6.47 -4.19
CA GLY A 186 11.06 6.83 -5.31
C GLY A 186 12.22 5.88 -5.59
N LYS A 187 12.41 4.83 -4.77
CA LYS A 187 13.51 3.87 -4.93
C LYS A 187 13.02 2.53 -5.48
N THR A 188 13.68 2.04 -6.52
CA THR A 188 13.40 0.73 -7.12
C THR A 188 14.04 -0.39 -6.30
N TYR A 189 13.23 -1.39 -5.95
CA TYR A 189 13.65 -2.59 -5.23
C TYR A 189 13.55 -3.86 -6.09
N ARG A 190 12.63 -3.89 -7.05
CA ARG A 190 12.46 -5.02 -7.97
C ARG A 190 11.90 -4.53 -9.30
N ASP A 191 12.50 -5.01 -10.40
CA ASP A 191 12.14 -4.69 -11.79
C ASP A 191 11.73 -5.91 -12.62
N SER A 192 11.54 -7.06 -11.98
CA SER A 192 11.19 -8.30 -12.67
C SER A 192 9.72 -8.32 -13.07
N VAL A 193 9.47 -8.49 -14.37
CA VAL A 193 8.13 -8.46 -14.99
C VAL A 193 7.27 -9.63 -14.52
N SER A 194 6.04 -9.35 -14.13
CA SER A 194 4.97 -10.32 -13.89
C SER A 194 3.82 -10.18 -14.90
N ASN A 195 2.64 -10.71 -14.55
CA ASN A 195 1.41 -10.52 -15.31
C ASN A 195 0.49 -9.48 -14.67
N SER A 196 1.00 -8.75 -13.69
CA SER A 196 0.20 -7.81 -12.90
C SER A 196 -0.15 -6.56 -13.71
N GLU A 197 -1.21 -5.92 -13.26
CA GLU A 197 -1.52 -4.54 -13.54
C GLU A 197 -1.10 -3.74 -12.30
N ASP A 198 -0.32 -2.70 -12.49
CA ASP A 198 0.29 -1.93 -11.42
C ASP A 198 -0.43 -0.60 -11.19
N LEU A 199 -0.45 -0.16 -9.94
CA LEU A 199 -0.71 1.22 -9.57
C LEU A 199 0.63 1.95 -9.45
N VAL A 200 0.76 3.08 -10.14
CA VAL A 200 1.84 4.05 -9.94
C VAL A 200 1.28 5.29 -9.27
N VAL A 201 1.88 5.67 -8.15
CA VAL A 201 1.73 6.99 -7.55
C VAL A 201 2.85 7.86 -8.09
N TRP A 202 2.50 8.90 -8.84
CA TRP A 202 3.45 9.82 -9.43
C TRP A 202 3.95 10.85 -8.41
N GLY A 203 5.06 11.53 -8.72
CA GLY A 203 5.65 12.55 -7.85
C GLY A 203 4.80 13.80 -7.63
N ASP A 204 3.74 13.99 -8.41
CA ASP A 204 2.72 15.02 -8.18
C ASP A 204 1.53 14.53 -7.34
N GLY A 205 1.58 13.30 -6.85
CA GLY A 205 0.51 12.67 -6.08
C GLY A 205 -0.61 12.08 -6.93
N SER A 206 -0.57 12.17 -8.25
CA SER A 206 -1.56 11.57 -9.14
C SER A 206 -1.33 10.06 -9.31
N PHE A 207 -2.35 9.35 -9.83
CA PHE A 207 -2.31 7.91 -10.08
C PHE A 207 -2.22 7.58 -11.57
N GLY A 208 -1.43 6.54 -11.87
CA GLY A 208 -1.43 5.86 -13.17
C GLY A 208 -1.58 4.36 -12.99
N THR A 209 -2.11 3.66 -14.00
CA THR A 209 -2.20 2.19 -14.00
C THR A 209 -1.54 1.63 -15.24
N PHE A 210 -0.77 0.56 -15.09
CA PHE A 210 0.04 -0.04 -16.15
C PHE A 210 0.00 -1.56 -16.09
N LYS A 211 0.05 -2.20 -17.24
CA LYS A 211 0.27 -3.66 -17.33
C LYS A 211 1.74 -3.92 -17.56
N GLU A 212 2.40 -4.59 -16.65
CA GLU A 212 3.85 -4.84 -16.66
C GLU A 212 4.34 -5.46 -17.98
N LYS A 213 3.55 -6.37 -18.56
CA LYS A 213 3.88 -6.96 -19.88
C LYS A 213 4.04 -5.95 -21.02
N ASN A 214 3.37 -4.80 -20.89
CA ASN A 214 3.30 -3.81 -21.96
C ASN A 214 4.18 -2.59 -21.66
N THR A 215 4.58 -2.39 -20.42
CA THR A 215 5.27 -1.18 -19.97
C THR A 215 6.45 -1.55 -19.07
N PRO A 216 7.69 -1.48 -19.58
CA PRO A 216 8.89 -1.72 -18.79
C PRO A 216 8.98 -0.73 -17.61
N LEU A 217 9.52 -1.16 -16.47
CA LEU A 217 9.70 -0.28 -15.32
C LEU A 217 10.55 0.95 -15.66
N SER A 218 11.54 0.81 -16.53
CA SER A 218 12.38 1.93 -16.99
C SER A 218 11.58 3.04 -17.66
N GLU A 219 10.49 2.72 -18.38
CA GLU A 219 9.58 3.72 -18.95
C GLU A 219 8.80 4.45 -17.88
N ILE A 220 8.33 3.72 -16.84
CA ILE A 220 7.62 4.29 -15.69
C ILE A 220 8.56 5.21 -14.90
N THR A 221 9.76 4.75 -14.55
CA THR A 221 10.71 5.52 -13.72
C THR A 221 11.37 6.68 -14.45
N SER A 222 11.42 6.66 -15.79
CA SER A 222 11.91 7.78 -16.59
C SER A 222 10.85 8.85 -16.89
N ASN A 223 9.60 8.66 -16.44
CA ASN A 223 8.56 9.68 -16.59
C ASN A 223 8.98 10.96 -15.85
N PRO A 224 8.79 12.15 -16.45
CA PRO A 224 9.15 13.42 -15.79
C PRO A 224 8.50 13.66 -14.44
N LEU A 225 7.33 13.08 -14.17
CA LEU A 225 6.68 13.15 -12.86
C LEU A 225 7.43 12.33 -11.79
N GLY A 226 8.25 11.35 -12.20
CA GLY A 226 8.88 10.39 -11.29
C GLY A 226 7.87 9.40 -10.68
N ALA A 227 8.28 8.17 -10.47
CA ALA A 227 7.46 7.16 -9.82
C ALA A 227 7.77 7.15 -8.32
N TRP A 228 6.82 7.63 -7.49
CA TRP A 228 6.97 7.62 -6.03
C TRP A 228 6.73 6.24 -5.45
N GLN A 229 5.61 5.60 -5.85
CA GLN A 229 5.29 4.21 -5.47
C GLN A 229 4.88 3.42 -6.70
N VAL A 230 5.19 2.13 -6.72
CA VAL A 230 4.61 1.16 -7.66
C VAL A 230 4.14 -0.06 -6.88
N PHE A 231 2.82 -0.30 -6.87
CA PHE A 231 2.17 -1.43 -6.24
C PHE A 231 1.69 -2.41 -7.31
N SER A 232 2.05 -3.67 -7.15
CA SER A 232 1.88 -4.70 -8.17
C SER A 232 0.95 -5.83 -7.69
N PHE A 233 -0.29 -5.53 -7.32
CA PHE A 233 -1.30 -6.50 -6.89
C PHE A 233 -2.47 -6.57 -7.87
N GLY A 234 -3.30 -5.53 -7.91
CA GLY A 234 -4.38 -5.35 -8.86
C GLY A 234 -5.67 -6.16 -8.61
N PRO A 235 -6.57 -6.05 -9.54
CA PRO A 235 -6.54 -5.17 -10.72
C PRO A 235 -6.87 -3.70 -10.39
N ALA A 236 -6.70 -2.80 -11.36
CA ALA A 236 -7.35 -1.50 -11.33
C ALA A 236 -8.88 -1.70 -11.35
N LEU A 237 -9.58 -1.00 -10.46
CA LEU A 237 -11.04 -1.11 -10.31
C LEU A 237 -11.76 -0.02 -11.10
N VAL A 238 -11.23 1.19 -11.02
CA VAL A 238 -11.73 2.37 -11.74
C VAL A 238 -10.54 3.06 -12.39
N VAL A 239 -10.67 3.49 -13.64
CA VAL A 239 -9.67 4.29 -14.36
C VAL A 239 -10.39 5.40 -15.11
N ASN A 240 -10.05 6.65 -14.85
CA ASN A 240 -10.67 7.80 -15.50
C ASN A 240 -12.21 7.75 -15.46
N ASP A 241 -12.77 7.54 -14.28
CA ASP A 241 -14.23 7.40 -14.04
C ASP A 241 -14.88 6.17 -14.70
N GLN A 242 -14.12 5.25 -15.28
CA GLN A 242 -14.68 4.02 -15.85
C GLN A 242 -14.37 2.82 -14.96
N ILE A 243 -15.39 1.99 -14.67
CA ILE A 243 -15.22 0.71 -13.98
C ILE A 243 -14.54 -0.26 -14.94
N MET A 244 -13.41 -0.84 -14.49
CA MET A 244 -12.54 -1.71 -15.30
C MET A 244 -12.78 -3.20 -15.06
N VAL A 245 -13.60 -3.54 -14.09
CA VAL A 245 -13.90 -4.91 -13.67
C VAL A 245 -15.40 -5.18 -13.86
N ASP A 246 -15.76 -6.44 -14.03
CA ASP A 246 -17.13 -6.91 -14.09
C ASP A 246 -17.40 -7.99 -13.04
N ASP A 247 -18.61 -8.51 -12.97
CA ASP A 247 -19.00 -9.58 -12.05
C ASP A 247 -18.28 -10.93 -12.35
N LYS A 248 -17.53 -11.02 -13.45
CA LYS A 248 -16.76 -12.20 -13.88
C LYS A 248 -15.25 -12.01 -13.75
N THR A 249 -14.79 -10.82 -13.41
CA THR A 249 -13.36 -10.51 -13.29
C THR A 249 -12.71 -11.42 -12.25
N GLU A 250 -11.67 -12.11 -12.68
CA GLU A 250 -10.84 -12.96 -11.83
C GLU A 250 -9.65 -12.22 -11.29
N ILE A 251 -9.37 -12.40 -10.01
CA ILE A 251 -8.06 -12.10 -9.48
C ILE A 251 -7.15 -13.29 -9.81
N THR A 252 -6.00 -13.02 -10.43
CA THR A 252 -5.04 -14.04 -10.91
C THR A 252 -4.42 -14.92 -9.80
N THR A 253 -4.77 -14.70 -8.56
CA THR A 253 -4.24 -15.41 -7.38
C THR A 253 -5.12 -16.56 -6.88
N GLY A 254 -6.12 -17.00 -7.64
CA GLY A 254 -6.97 -18.14 -7.27
C GLY A 254 -8.02 -17.83 -6.20
N ILE A 255 -8.23 -16.58 -5.87
CA ILE A 255 -9.31 -16.16 -4.96
C ILE A 255 -10.63 -16.28 -5.71
N ALA A 256 -11.61 -16.93 -5.07
CA ALA A 256 -12.91 -17.23 -5.65
C ALA A 256 -13.57 -15.97 -6.26
N LYS A 257 -14.01 -16.13 -7.51
CA LYS A 257 -14.82 -15.16 -8.23
C LYS A 257 -16.10 -14.85 -7.45
N ASN A 258 -16.53 -13.60 -7.49
CA ASN A 258 -17.87 -13.17 -7.10
C ASN A 258 -18.32 -13.57 -5.69
N ASN A 259 -17.40 -13.86 -4.79
CA ASN A 259 -17.70 -14.05 -3.38
C ASN A 259 -17.35 -12.83 -2.59
N GLY A 260 -18.16 -12.51 -1.62
CA GLY A 260 -17.86 -11.51 -0.63
C GLY A 260 -16.49 -11.78 0.01
N ASN A 261 -15.60 -10.81 -0.08
CA ASN A 261 -14.27 -10.90 0.50
C ASN A 261 -13.92 -9.57 1.16
N GLN A 262 -12.97 -9.61 2.06
CA GLN A 262 -12.36 -8.38 2.57
C GLN A 262 -11.57 -7.74 1.43
N ARG A 263 -11.82 -6.46 1.18
CA ARG A 263 -11.13 -5.70 0.14
C ARG A 263 -10.37 -4.54 0.78
N SER A 264 -9.18 -4.30 0.30
CA SER A 264 -8.39 -3.11 0.56
C SER A 264 -8.26 -2.36 -0.75
N VAL A 265 -8.81 -1.17 -0.82
CA VAL A 265 -8.85 -0.37 -2.06
C VAL A 265 -8.36 1.03 -1.77
N ILE A 266 -7.44 1.51 -2.60
CA ILE A 266 -7.01 2.91 -2.61
C ILE A 266 -7.47 3.59 -3.90
N GLY A 267 -7.99 4.80 -3.78
CA GLY A 267 -8.43 5.60 -4.90
C GLY A 267 -8.00 7.05 -4.78
N ILE A 268 -8.05 7.75 -5.90
CA ILE A 268 -7.71 9.16 -5.99
C ILE A 268 -8.94 9.97 -6.47
N ILE A 269 -9.25 11.05 -5.77
CA ILE A 269 -10.24 12.06 -6.17
C ILE A 269 -9.56 13.12 -7.03
N GLU A 270 -8.43 13.63 -6.55
CA GLU A 270 -7.52 14.58 -7.20
C GLU A 270 -6.11 14.39 -6.63
N PRO A 271 -5.04 14.90 -7.24
CA PRO A 271 -3.69 14.80 -6.69
C PRO A 271 -3.65 15.21 -5.21
N LEU A 272 -2.96 14.42 -4.37
CA LEU A 272 -2.83 14.59 -2.92
C LEU A 272 -4.15 14.43 -2.12
N HIS A 273 -5.23 14.01 -2.78
CA HIS A 273 -6.50 13.70 -2.14
C HIS A 273 -6.94 12.27 -2.47
N TYR A 274 -6.82 11.39 -1.49
CA TYR A 274 -7.06 9.97 -1.61
C TYR A 274 -8.32 9.54 -0.88
N PHE A 275 -8.96 8.51 -1.39
CA PHE A 275 -10.09 7.85 -0.73
C PHE A 275 -9.80 6.36 -0.61
N ILE A 276 -9.89 5.84 0.60
CA ILE A 276 -9.52 4.46 0.91
C ILE A 276 -10.72 3.72 1.46
N THR A 277 -10.91 2.47 1.06
CA THR A 277 -11.96 1.61 1.61
C THR A 277 -11.39 0.26 2.06
N ILE A 278 -11.77 -0.16 3.27
CA ILE A 278 -11.50 -1.49 3.79
C ILE A 278 -12.82 -2.15 4.13
N SER A 279 -13.22 -3.17 3.35
CA SER A 279 -14.42 -3.94 3.67
C SER A 279 -14.10 -5.09 4.62
N GLU A 280 -14.97 -5.33 5.58
CA GLU A 280 -14.95 -6.53 6.42
C GLU A 280 -15.66 -7.69 5.73
N ALA A 281 -15.23 -8.91 5.98
CA ALA A 281 -15.91 -10.11 5.51
C ALA A 281 -15.70 -11.30 6.45
N ARG A 282 -16.40 -12.41 6.19
CA ARG A 282 -16.29 -13.66 6.96
C ARG A 282 -16.68 -13.49 8.43
N LEU A 283 -17.56 -12.54 8.69
CA LEU A 283 -18.14 -12.23 9.99
C LEU A 283 -19.65 -12.43 9.93
N GLU A 284 -20.29 -12.67 11.08
CA GLU A 284 -21.74 -12.84 11.16
C GLU A 284 -22.52 -11.62 10.65
N ASP A 285 -21.95 -10.43 10.86
CA ASP A 285 -22.53 -9.13 10.49
C ASP A 285 -21.83 -8.46 9.28
N SER A 286 -20.96 -9.18 8.56
CA SER A 286 -20.28 -8.64 7.38
C SER A 286 -19.85 -9.74 6.41
N PHE A 287 -20.50 -9.75 5.23
CA PHE A 287 -20.26 -10.74 4.19
C PHE A 287 -19.03 -10.44 3.34
N GLY A 288 -18.83 -9.17 2.97
CA GLY A 288 -17.75 -8.70 2.11
C GLY A 288 -18.19 -8.30 0.71
N GLN A 289 -17.24 -7.90 -0.14
CA GLN A 289 -17.49 -7.38 -1.48
C GLN A 289 -16.82 -8.24 -2.56
N SER A 290 -17.47 -8.38 -3.72
CA SER A 290 -16.82 -8.71 -4.98
C SER A 290 -15.92 -7.54 -5.43
N LEU A 291 -15.07 -7.73 -6.44
CA LEU A 291 -14.30 -6.63 -7.03
C LEU A 291 -15.20 -5.59 -7.69
N TYR A 292 -16.27 -6.04 -8.33
CA TYR A 292 -17.22 -5.15 -8.99
C TYR A 292 -17.98 -4.27 -7.98
N GLU A 293 -18.50 -4.86 -6.88
CA GLU A 293 -19.15 -4.10 -5.81
C GLU A 293 -18.19 -3.11 -5.13
N ALA A 294 -16.93 -3.48 -4.96
CA ALA A 294 -15.90 -2.57 -4.44
C ALA A 294 -15.63 -1.41 -5.41
N ALA A 295 -15.60 -1.68 -6.73
CA ALA A 295 -15.44 -0.67 -7.76
C ALA A 295 -16.63 0.30 -7.80
N GLU A 296 -17.87 -0.22 -7.77
CA GLU A 296 -19.08 0.61 -7.72
C GLU A 296 -19.11 1.49 -6.48
N PHE A 297 -18.79 0.89 -5.33
CA PHE A 297 -18.81 1.60 -4.05
C PHE A 297 -17.79 2.75 -4.04
N ILE A 298 -16.51 2.47 -4.35
CA ILE A 298 -15.48 3.53 -4.30
C ILE A 298 -15.71 4.61 -5.36
N LYS A 299 -16.19 4.25 -6.55
CA LYS A 299 -16.59 5.21 -7.58
C LYS A 299 -17.70 6.14 -7.10
N SER A 300 -18.68 5.63 -6.35
CA SER A 300 -19.78 6.44 -5.79
C SER A 300 -19.31 7.54 -4.83
N LYS A 301 -18.05 7.45 -4.35
CA LYS A 301 -17.40 8.46 -3.49
C LYS A 301 -16.69 9.56 -4.28
N GLY A 302 -16.83 9.60 -5.60
CA GLY A 302 -16.20 10.60 -6.46
C GLY A 302 -14.75 10.27 -6.86
N VAL A 303 -14.30 9.03 -6.61
CA VAL A 303 -12.97 8.55 -6.98
C VAL A 303 -12.88 8.36 -8.50
N LYS A 304 -11.83 8.91 -9.11
CA LYS A 304 -11.58 8.86 -10.56
C LYS A 304 -10.75 7.66 -10.99
N THR A 305 -9.80 7.26 -10.16
CA THR A 305 -8.98 6.06 -10.37
C THR A 305 -8.85 5.33 -9.05
N ALA A 306 -9.12 4.01 -9.03
CA ALA A 306 -9.06 3.16 -7.85
C ALA A 306 -8.38 1.83 -8.16
N TYR A 307 -7.66 1.31 -7.18
CA TYR A 307 -6.84 0.13 -7.31
C TYR A 307 -7.02 -0.81 -6.11
N ASN A 308 -7.13 -2.11 -6.40
CA ASN A 308 -7.26 -3.15 -5.39
C ASN A 308 -5.89 -3.58 -4.87
N LEU A 309 -5.72 -3.49 -3.57
CA LEU A 309 -4.54 -3.94 -2.83
C LEU A 309 -4.76 -5.33 -2.21
N ASP A 310 -3.77 -5.84 -1.44
CA ASP A 310 -3.91 -7.13 -0.77
C ASP A 310 -5.06 -7.09 0.25
N GLY A 311 -6.03 -7.93 -0.03
CA GLY A 311 -7.26 -8.07 0.73
C GLY A 311 -7.28 -9.31 1.63
N GLY A 312 -8.48 -9.86 1.84
CA GLY A 312 -8.64 -11.02 2.71
C GLY A 312 -8.15 -10.72 4.13
N GLY A 313 -7.38 -11.64 4.72
CA GLY A 313 -6.82 -11.47 6.07
C GLY A 313 -5.82 -10.32 6.21
N SER A 314 -5.26 -9.82 5.09
CA SER A 314 -4.36 -8.65 5.08
C SER A 314 -5.10 -7.33 5.21
N ALA A 315 -6.39 -7.25 4.79
CA ALA A 315 -7.15 -6.00 4.78
C ALA A 315 -7.22 -5.39 6.17
N THR A 316 -6.39 -4.41 6.43
CA THR A 316 -6.25 -3.74 7.73
C THR A 316 -6.29 -2.24 7.54
N ILE A 317 -7.08 -1.56 8.39
CA ILE A 317 -7.06 -0.11 8.59
C ILE A 317 -6.61 0.18 10.01
N TRP A 318 -5.54 0.94 10.12
CA TRP A 318 -4.94 1.32 11.39
C TRP A 318 -4.93 2.84 11.54
N PHE A 319 -5.21 3.34 12.74
CA PHE A 319 -5.21 4.76 13.04
C PHE A 319 -4.70 4.99 14.46
N ASP A 320 -3.68 5.80 14.62
CA ASP A 320 -3.13 6.30 15.89
C ASP A 320 -3.08 5.24 17.02
N GLY A 321 -2.42 4.12 16.72
CA GLY A 321 -2.21 3.04 17.71
C GLY A 321 -3.24 1.91 17.67
N GLU A 322 -4.34 2.03 16.91
CA GLU A 322 -5.47 1.11 16.92
C GLU A 322 -5.78 0.53 15.54
N VAL A 323 -6.09 -0.78 15.47
CA VAL A 323 -6.70 -1.42 14.30
C VAL A 323 -8.22 -1.22 14.39
N LEU A 324 -8.80 -0.57 13.40
CA LEU A 324 -10.22 -0.17 13.44
C LEU A 324 -11.17 -1.24 12.92
N ASN A 325 -10.77 -2.03 11.92
CA ASN A 325 -11.57 -3.11 11.37
C ASN A 325 -11.29 -4.44 12.09
N ARG A 326 -12.00 -5.49 11.69
CA ARG A 326 -11.84 -6.85 12.20
C ARG A 326 -11.23 -7.76 11.12
N PRO A 327 -9.88 -7.74 10.92
CA PRO A 327 -9.24 -8.60 9.94
C PRO A 327 -9.52 -10.07 10.26
N LYS A 328 -9.87 -10.86 9.24
CA LYS A 328 -10.21 -12.27 9.41
C LYS A 328 -9.54 -13.11 8.34
N ASP A 329 -8.56 -13.92 8.73
CA ASP A 329 -7.96 -14.90 7.84
C ASP A 329 -8.75 -16.23 7.87
N ASN A 330 -8.77 -16.95 6.74
CA ASN A 330 -9.38 -18.28 6.67
C ASN A 330 -8.58 -19.34 7.43
N ASN A 331 -7.29 -19.12 7.58
CA ASN A 331 -6.34 -20.10 8.12
C ASN A 331 -6.08 -19.93 9.61
N THR A 332 -6.57 -18.86 10.22
CA THR A 332 -6.40 -18.57 11.65
C THR A 332 -7.74 -18.48 12.36
N PRO A 333 -7.89 -19.13 13.53
CA PRO A 333 -9.06 -18.93 14.35
C PRO A 333 -9.09 -17.51 14.92
N GLY A 334 -10.27 -16.88 14.93
CA GLY A 334 -10.46 -15.57 15.54
C GLY A 334 -10.26 -14.39 14.58
N ILE A 335 -10.28 -13.19 15.15
CA ILE A 335 -10.03 -11.91 14.50
C ILE A 335 -8.58 -11.53 14.80
N GLY A 336 -7.86 -11.08 13.79
CA GLY A 336 -6.47 -10.64 13.91
C GLY A 336 -5.84 -10.33 12.56
N GLU A 337 -4.85 -9.47 12.57
CA GLU A 337 -4.11 -9.10 11.37
C GLU A 337 -3.32 -10.30 10.83
N ARG A 338 -3.35 -10.49 9.52
CA ARG A 338 -2.36 -11.30 8.82
C ARG A 338 -1.09 -10.48 8.61
N GLU A 339 0.06 -11.07 8.80
CA GLU A 339 1.34 -10.44 8.49
C GLU A 339 1.48 -10.21 6.98
N ILE A 340 2.04 -9.07 6.60
CA ILE A 340 2.17 -8.55 5.24
C ILE A 340 3.59 -8.07 4.96
N GLY A 341 3.93 -7.91 3.67
CA GLY A 341 5.26 -7.48 3.24
C GLY A 341 5.51 -5.99 3.41
N ASP A 342 4.46 -5.18 3.27
CA ASP A 342 4.54 -3.72 3.37
C ASP A 342 3.17 -3.10 3.71
N ALA A 343 3.21 -1.84 4.09
CA ALA A 343 2.04 -1.02 4.35
C ALA A 343 2.16 0.35 3.67
N ILE A 344 1.02 0.99 3.44
CA ILE A 344 0.91 2.39 3.04
C ILE A 344 0.65 3.20 4.30
N LEU A 345 1.47 4.22 4.52
CA LEU A 345 1.45 5.09 5.68
C LEU A 345 1.18 6.53 5.28
N PHE A 346 0.43 7.22 6.13
CA PHE A 346 0.26 8.67 6.12
C PHE A 346 0.73 9.22 7.47
N LYS A 347 1.65 10.19 7.44
CA LYS A 347 2.33 10.72 8.64
C LYS A 347 2.59 12.22 8.55
#